data_794e8934e6b69ea7683be689b3518638
#
_entry.id   794e8934e6b69ea7683be689b3518638
#
_cell.length_a   1.000
_cell.length_b   1.000
_cell.length_c   1.000
_cell.angle_alpha   90.00
_cell.angle_beta   90.00
_cell.angle_gamma   90.00
#
_symmetry.space_group_name_H-M   'P 1'
#
loop_
_entity.id
_entity.type
_entity.pdbx_description
1 polymer ?
#
loop_
_entity_poly.entity_id
_entity_poly.type
_entity_poly.pdbx_seq_one_letter_code
_entity_poly.pdbx_strand_id
1 'polypeptide(L)'
;MAAEKNLNASSELSQLDKMQNWYEENGKMVNSAVLSILAIILLLIAYTNIYKPKKEAAAQDAIFKAQYWFEQDSIAKALNDPGNGFLEIANNFGNTQAGNLAKYYAGLSYFQLGDYPNAEKHLAKFNVNHDEVLGGLALGTLADAQMENGNQDAALKNYKKAANFSANEASSPFLLLKAGLAFDYAGKSEDAIKFLKTLEDEYPNSSEASDAAKYLAKIEASI
;
A
#
# COMPACT_ATOMS: atom_id res chain seq x y z
N MET A 1 4.73 -25.82 -55.53
CA MET A 1 3.50 -25.51 -54.77
C MET A 1 2.66 -26.74 -54.39
N ALA A 2 2.25 -27.64 -55.30
CA ALA A 2 1.44 -28.83 -54.90
C ALA A 2 2.21 -29.88 -54.07
N ALA A 3 3.48 -30.10 -54.39
CA ALA A 3 4.36 -31.03 -53.64
C ALA A 3 4.70 -30.56 -52.20
N GLU A 4 4.90 -29.25 -52.00
CA GLU A 4 5.15 -28.67 -50.66
C GLU A 4 3.92 -28.72 -49.77
N LYS A 5 2.72 -28.55 -50.37
CA LYS A 5 1.45 -28.63 -49.63
C LYS A 5 1.17 -30.07 -49.15
N ASN A 6 1.56 -31.10 -49.95
CA ASN A 6 1.43 -32.50 -49.58
C ASN A 6 2.47 -32.94 -48.53
N LEU A 7 3.69 -32.39 -48.56
CA LEU A 7 4.73 -32.64 -47.55
C LEU A 7 4.36 -32.07 -46.17
N ASN A 8 3.78 -30.83 -46.15
CA ASN A 8 3.28 -30.23 -44.93
C ASN A 8 2.10 -30.99 -44.32
N ALA A 9 1.13 -31.42 -45.16
CA ALA A 9 -0.01 -32.20 -44.70
C ALA A 9 0.39 -33.58 -44.16
N SER A 10 1.40 -34.24 -44.74
CA SER A 10 1.91 -35.54 -44.24
C SER A 10 2.72 -35.40 -42.94
N SER A 11 3.41 -34.25 -42.76
CA SER A 11 4.13 -33.96 -41.50
C SER A 11 3.17 -33.61 -40.36
N GLU A 12 2.10 -32.88 -40.63
CA GLU A 12 1.06 -32.58 -39.64
C GLU A 12 0.30 -33.83 -39.19
N LEU A 13 -0.08 -34.73 -40.14
CA LEU A 13 -0.69 -36.02 -39.80
C LEU A 13 0.25 -36.89 -38.90
N SER A 14 1.53 -36.95 -39.24
CA SER A 14 2.53 -37.64 -38.41
C SER A 14 2.71 -37.07 -37.01
N GLN A 15 2.52 -35.77 -36.83
CA GLN A 15 2.56 -35.14 -35.50
C GLN A 15 1.28 -35.45 -34.70
N LEU A 16 0.12 -35.42 -35.33
CA LEU A 16 -1.16 -35.76 -34.71
C LEU A 16 -1.16 -37.21 -34.21
N ASP A 17 -0.67 -38.16 -35.03
CA ASP A 17 -0.53 -39.56 -34.64
C ASP A 17 0.39 -39.74 -33.43
N LYS A 18 1.49 -39.03 -33.38
CA LYS A 18 2.41 -39.05 -32.20
C LYS A 18 1.76 -38.49 -30.95
N MET A 19 0.98 -37.41 -31.08
CA MET A 19 0.24 -36.82 -29.94
C MET A 19 -0.85 -37.79 -29.47
N GLN A 20 -1.55 -38.43 -30.38
CA GLN A 20 -2.61 -39.38 -30.05
C GLN A 20 -2.04 -40.59 -29.29
N ASN A 21 -0.97 -41.21 -29.81
CA ASN A 21 -0.29 -42.34 -29.15
C ASN A 21 0.24 -41.94 -27.76
N TRP A 22 0.86 -40.75 -27.64
CA TRP A 22 1.31 -40.26 -26.35
C TRP A 22 0.16 -40.09 -25.35
N TYR A 23 -0.99 -39.53 -25.82
CA TYR A 23 -2.18 -39.38 -24.98
C TYR A 23 -2.80 -40.71 -24.59
N GLU A 24 -2.82 -41.72 -25.48
CA GLU A 24 -3.28 -43.08 -25.16
C GLU A 24 -2.46 -43.72 -24.05
N GLU A 25 -1.14 -43.50 -24.05
CA GLU A 25 -0.22 -43.99 -23.03
C GLU A 25 -0.33 -43.22 -21.71
N ASN A 26 -0.52 -41.89 -21.77
CA ASN A 26 -0.45 -41.00 -20.62
C ASN A 26 -1.81 -40.40 -20.21
N GLY A 27 -2.91 -40.81 -20.82
CA GLY A 27 -4.22 -40.17 -20.68
C GLY A 27 -4.74 -40.11 -19.24
N LYS A 28 -4.45 -41.11 -18.40
CA LYS A 28 -4.85 -41.05 -16.98
C LYS A 28 -4.11 -39.95 -16.23
N MET A 29 -2.84 -39.75 -16.51
CA MET A 29 -2.03 -38.69 -15.91
C MET A 29 -2.47 -37.32 -16.40
N VAL A 30 -2.70 -37.14 -17.71
CA VAL A 30 -3.17 -35.92 -18.33
C VAL A 30 -4.55 -35.53 -17.79
N ASN A 31 -5.49 -36.46 -17.75
CA ASN A 31 -6.84 -36.20 -17.24
C ASN A 31 -6.82 -35.85 -15.75
N SER A 32 -5.98 -36.51 -14.94
CA SER A 32 -5.80 -36.16 -13.53
C SER A 32 -5.23 -34.76 -13.37
N ALA A 33 -4.24 -34.37 -14.16
CA ALA A 33 -3.67 -33.02 -14.16
C ALA A 33 -4.70 -31.95 -14.56
N VAL A 34 -5.48 -32.21 -15.63
CA VAL A 34 -6.56 -31.32 -16.09
C VAL A 34 -7.62 -31.15 -15.00
N LEU A 35 -8.08 -32.26 -14.39
CA LEU A 35 -9.06 -32.20 -13.30
C LEU A 35 -8.53 -31.44 -12.09
N SER A 36 -7.25 -31.62 -11.75
CA SER A 36 -6.61 -30.84 -10.66
C SER A 36 -6.57 -29.35 -10.95
N ILE A 37 -6.22 -28.96 -12.18
CA ILE A 37 -6.21 -27.55 -12.61
C ILE A 37 -7.62 -26.97 -12.54
N LEU A 38 -8.63 -27.68 -13.04
CA LEU A 38 -10.03 -27.25 -12.99
C LEU A 38 -10.51 -27.08 -11.54
N ALA A 39 -10.16 -28.02 -10.65
CA ALA A 39 -10.49 -27.89 -9.22
C ALA A 39 -9.85 -26.66 -8.58
N ILE A 40 -8.58 -26.35 -8.88
CA ILE A 40 -7.90 -25.15 -8.41
C ILE A 40 -8.60 -23.90 -8.94
N ILE A 41 -8.95 -23.86 -10.22
CA ILE A 41 -9.68 -22.72 -10.82
C ILE A 41 -11.03 -22.50 -10.12
N LEU A 42 -11.80 -23.59 -9.88
CA LEU A 42 -13.08 -23.48 -9.15
C LEU A 42 -12.91 -22.98 -7.73
N LEU A 43 -11.88 -23.44 -7.01
CA LEU A 43 -11.55 -22.96 -5.68
C LEU A 43 -11.17 -21.46 -5.69
N LEU A 44 -10.41 -21.00 -6.67
CA LEU A 44 -10.06 -19.60 -6.84
C LEU A 44 -11.31 -18.75 -7.13
N ILE A 45 -12.21 -19.22 -7.99
CA ILE A 45 -13.47 -18.54 -8.28
C ILE A 45 -14.35 -18.45 -7.02
N ALA A 46 -14.48 -19.53 -6.27
CA ALA A 46 -15.23 -19.53 -5.01
C ALA A 46 -14.63 -18.60 -3.96
N TYR A 47 -13.30 -18.61 -3.85
CA TYR A 47 -12.57 -17.72 -2.96
C TYR A 47 -12.78 -16.23 -3.32
N THR A 48 -12.62 -15.87 -4.59
CA THR A 48 -12.70 -14.47 -5.05
C THR A 48 -14.14 -13.92 -5.07
N ASN A 49 -15.14 -14.75 -5.42
CA ASN A 49 -16.51 -14.28 -5.63
C ASN A 49 -17.44 -14.52 -4.43
N ILE A 50 -17.09 -15.42 -3.52
CA ILE A 50 -17.96 -15.76 -2.38
C ILE A 50 -17.28 -15.44 -1.05
N TYR A 51 -16.07 -15.96 -0.81
CA TYR A 51 -15.42 -15.82 0.48
C TYR A 51 -14.88 -14.41 0.72
N LYS A 52 -14.12 -13.88 -0.24
CA LYS A 52 -13.49 -12.56 -0.12
C LYS A 52 -14.49 -11.42 0.05
N PRO A 53 -15.59 -11.30 -0.73
CA PRO A 53 -16.59 -10.25 -0.54
C PRO A 53 -17.30 -10.32 0.81
N LYS A 54 -17.66 -11.51 1.30
CA LYS A 54 -18.25 -11.68 2.61
C LYS A 54 -17.32 -11.24 3.74
N LYS A 55 -16.04 -11.58 3.61
CA LYS A 55 -15.02 -11.18 4.58
C LYS A 55 -14.79 -9.67 4.56
N GLU A 56 -14.80 -9.03 3.38
CA GLU A 56 -14.71 -7.58 3.24
C GLU A 56 -15.89 -6.87 3.88
N ALA A 57 -17.13 -7.33 3.61
CA ALA A 57 -18.34 -6.74 4.21
C ALA A 57 -18.29 -6.79 5.74
N ALA A 58 -17.91 -7.93 6.32
CA ALA A 58 -17.77 -8.05 7.77
C ALA A 58 -16.67 -7.13 8.35
N ALA A 59 -15.59 -6.94 7.60
CA ALA A 59 -14.51 -6.02 8.00
C ALA A 59 -14.95 -4.55 7.93
N GLN A 60 -15.75 -4.17 6.92
CA GLN A 60 -16.32 -2.83 6.79
C GLN A 60 -17.31 -2.51 7.93
N ASP A 61 -18.19 -3.45 8.29
CA ASP A 61 -19.09 -3.27 9.42
C ASP A 61 -18.33 -3.07 10.75
N ALA A 62 -17.25 -3.83 10.94
CA ALA A 62 -16.43 -3.70 12.15
C ALA A 62 -15.66 -2.38 12.20
N ILE A 63 -15.02 -1.98 11.08
CA ILE A 63 -14.17 -0.77 11.06
C ILE A 63 -15.00 0.51 11.24
N PHE A 64 -16.24 0.53 10.78
CA PHE A 64 -17.13 1.68 10.96
C PHE A 64 -17.28 2.08 12.43
N LYS A 65 -17.41 1.10 13.34
CA LYS A 65 -17.50 1.37 14.78
C LYS A 65 -16.19 1.91 15.36
N ALA A 66 -15.04 1.35 14.93
CA ALA A 66 -13.74 1.83 15.37
C ALA A 66 -13.48 3.26 14.91
N GLN A 67 -13.83 3.58 13.65
CA GLN A 67 -13.74 4.93 13.11
C GLN A 67 -14.63 5.92 13.87
N TYR A 68 -15.86 5.53 14.20
CA TYR A 68 -16.73 6.36 15.01
C TYR A 68 -16.10 6.72 16.37
N TRP A 69 -15.49 5.74 17.08
CA TRP A 69 -14.80 6.03 18.34
C TRP A 69 -13.56 6.90 18.15
N PHE A 70 -12.84 6.70 17.04
CA PHE A 70 -11.68 7.50 16.70
C PHE A 70 -12.05 8.97 16.47
N GLU A 71 -13.12 9.23 15.70
CA GLU A 71 -13.65 10.58 15.46
C GLU A 71 -14.19 11.25 16.73
N GLN A 72 -14.61 10.48 17.73
CA GLN A 72 -15.01 11.00 19.05
C GLN A 72 -13.83 11.15 20.03
N ASP A 73 -12.60 11.16 19.53
CA ASP A 73 -11.36 11.23 20.32
C ASP A 73 -11.24 10.13 21.39
N SER A 74 -12.00 9.06 21.24
CA SER A 74 -11.95 7.88 22.12
C SER A 74 -10.92 6.88 21.62
N ILE A 75 -9.67 7.33 21.46
CA ILE A 75 -8.58 6.63 20.75
C ILE A 75 -8.30 5.24 21.34
N ALA A 76 -8.20 5.12 22.66
CA ALA A 76 -7.95 3.85 23.32
C ALA A 76 -9.08 2.84 23.07
N LYS A 77 -10.32 3.30 22.98
CA LYS A 77 -11.49 2.46 22.65
C LYS A 77 -11.49 2.08 21.18
N ALA A 78 -11.26 3.04 20.27
CA ALA A 78 -11.15 2.76 18.85
C ALA A 78 -10.06 1.70 18.55
N LEU A 79 -8.96 1.74 19.30
CA LEU A 79 -7.87 0.80 19.17
C LEU A 79 -8.21 -0.61 19.66
N ASN A 80 -8.88 -0.73 20.84
CA ASN A 80 -8.97 -1.97 21.63
C ASN A 80 -10.39 -2.48 21.87
N ASP A 81 -11.46 -1.90 21.27
CA ASP A 81 -12.83 -2.36 21.49
C ASP A 81 -12.98 -3.84 21.11
N PRO A 82 -13.46 -4.72 22.01
CA PRO A 82 -13.58 -6.15 21.71
C PRO A 82 -14.49 -6.41 20.50
N GLY A 83 -13.97 -7.12 19.52
CA GLY A 83 -14.66 -7.46 18.26
C GLY A 83 -14.67 -6.36 17.20
N ASN A 84 -14.40 -5.09 17.57
CA ASN A 84 -14.51 -3.96 16.64
C ASN A 84 -13.34 -2.97 16.71
N GLY A 85 -12.33 -3.19 17.55
CA GLY A 85 -11.16 -2.31 17.63
C GLY A 85 -10.21 -2.49 16.44
N PHE A 86 -9.48 -1.44 16.07
CA PHE A 86 -8.56 -1.47 14.93
C PHE A 86 -7.54 -2.60 15.01
N LEU A 87 -7.05 -2.97 16.20
CA LEU A 87 -6.09 -4.06 16.35
C LEU A 87 -6.70 -5.41 15.97
N GLU A 88 -7.90 -5.69 16.44
CA GLU A 88 -8.58 -6.94 16.15
C GLU A 88 -8.99 -7.02 14.67
N ILE A 89 -9.48 -5.91 14.10
CA ILE A 89 -9.83 -5.82 12.68
C ILE A 89 -8.58 -6.03 11.80
N ALA A 90 -7.47 -5.36 12.12
CA ALA A 90 -6.21 -5.52 11.39
C ALA A 90 -5.68 -6.97 11.45
N ASN A 91 -5.91 -7.67 12.56
CA ASN A 91 -5.49 -9.06 12.73
C ASN A 91 -6.42 -10.04 11.98
N ASN A 92 -7.74 -9.92 12.17
CA ASN A 92 -8.71 -10.88 11.64
C ASN A 92 -9.01 -10.67 10.16
N PHE A 93 -8.94 -9.42 9.69
CA PHE A 93 -9.31 -9.00 8.34
C PHE A 93 -8.14 -8.37 7.54
N GLY A 94 -6.89 -8.54 7.98
CA GLY A 94 -5.73 -7.83 7.43
C GLY A 94 -5.47 -7.98 5.93
N ASN A 95 -6.13 -8.93 5.25
CA ASN A 95 -6.07 -9.14 3.79
C ASN A 95 -7.26 -8.50 3.04
N THR A 96 -8.17 -7.81 3.73
CA THR A 96 -9.26 -7.02 3.17
C THR A 96 -8.86 -5.55 3.07
N GLN A 97 -9.61 -4.74 2.32
CA GLN A 97 -9.37 -3.29 2.24
C GLN A 97 -9.60 -2.63 3.61
N ALA A 98 -10.72 -2.95 4.27
CA ALA A 98 -11.01 -2.44 5.60
C ALA A 98 -9.99 -2.89 6.66
N GLY A 99 -9.53 -4.14 6.59
CA GLY A 99 -8.46 -4.63 7.48
C GLY A 99 -7.10 -3.99 7.21
N ASN A 100 -6.81 -3.65 5.95
CA ASN A 100 -5.63 -2.85 5.63
C ASN A 100 -5.75 -1.42 6.20
N LEU A 101 -6.91 -0.78 6.02
CA LEU A 101 -7.21 0.54 6.59
C LEU A 101 -7.13 0.52 8.13
N ALA A 102 -7.56 -0.57 8.78
CA ALA A 102 -7.42 -0.74 10.22
C ALA A 102 -5.96 -0.74 10.70
N LYS A 103 -5.00 -1.20 9.89
CA LYS A 103 -3.56 -1.11 10.21
C LYS A 103 -3.10 0.35 10.25
N TYR A 104 -3.56 1.18 9.31
CA TYR A 104 -3.28 2.60 9.29
C TYR A 104 -3.84 3.30 10.53
N TYR A 105 -5.13 3.11 10.82
CA TYR A 105 -5.76 3.71 12.00
C TYR A 105 -5.19 3.19 13.32
N ALA A 106 -4.79 1.91 13.40
CA ALA A 106 -4.09 1.40 14.57
C ALA A 106 -2.75 2.11 14.79
N GLY A 107 -1.98 2.29 13.71
CA GLY A 107 -0.73 3.04 13.78
C GLY A 107 -0.93 4.50 14.15
N LEU A 108 -1.92 5.17 13.56
CA LEU A 108 -2.27 6.54 13.88
C LEU A 108 -2.76 6.69 15.33
N SER A 109 -3.55 5.74 15.81
CA SER A 109 -4.00 5.70 17.22
C SER A 109 -2.82 5.60 18.19
N TYR A 110 -1.88 4.69 17.93
CA TYR A 110 -0.68 4.58 18.75
C TYR A 110 0.17 5.85 18.69
N PHE A 111 0.29 6.47 17.53
CA PHE A 111 1.00 7.73 17.38
C PHE A 111 0.38 8.84 18.25
N GLN A 112 -0.95 8.99 18.21
CA GLN A 112 -1.68 9.96 19.04
C GLN A 112 -1.55 9.68 20.55
N LEU A 113 -1.41 8.41 20.94
CA LEU A 113 -1.17 8.01 22.32
C LEU A 113 0.31 8.14 22.75
N GLY A 114 1.21 8.55 21.86
CA GLY A 114 2.66 8.66 22.13
C GLY A 114 3.40 7.33 22.15
N ASP A 115 2.76 6.24 21.76
CA ASP A 115 3.39 4.91 21.64
C ASP A 115 4.00 4.74 20.24
N TYR A 116 5.07 5.47 20.00
CA TYR A 116 5.74 5.51 18.69
C TYR A 116 6.29 4.17 18.20
N PRO A 117 6.82 3.27 19.07
CA PRO A 117 7.24 1.94 18.65
C PRO A 117 6.08 1.10 18.06
N ASN A 118 4.90 1.11 18.67
CA ASN A 118 3.74 0.42 18.15
C ASN A 118 3.14 1.15 16.93
N ALA A 119 3.18 2.49 16.88
CA ALA A 119 2.81 3.26 15.71
C ALA A 119 3.62 2.83 14.48
N GLU A 120 4.95 2.83 14.58
CA GLU A 120 5.85 2.37 13.52
C GLU A 120 5.52 0.94 13.08
N LYS A 121 5.36 0.02 14.03
CA LYS A 121 5.04 -1.39 13.77
C LYS A 121 3.75 -1.59 12.97
N HIS A 122 2.71 -0.80 13.24
CA HIS A 122 1.42 -0.94 12.56
C HIS A 122 1.39 -0.20 11.22
N LEU A 123 1.95 1.01 11.15
CA LEU A 123 2.08 1.77 9.90
C LEU A 123 2.95 1.05 8.86
N ALA A 124 4.02 0.41 9.28
CA ALA A 124 4.88 -0.38 8.39
C ALA A 124 4.17 -1.60 7.75
N LYS A 125 3.06 -2.07 8.34
CA LYS A 125 2.23 -3.16 7.80
C LYS A 125 1.11 -2.68 6.87
N PHE A 126 0.86 -1.38 6.79
CA PHE A 126 -0.13 -0.81 5.90
C PHE A 126 0.34 -0.95 4.45
N ASN A 127 -0.52 -1.49 3.57
CA ASN A 127 -0.23 -1.51 2.14
C ASN A 127 -0.64 -0.17 1.52
N VAL A 128 0.35 0.63 1.21
CA VAL A 128 0.20 2.01 0.70
C VAL A 128 -0.35 2.09 -0.73
N ASN A 129 -0.29 0.98 -1.50
CA ASN A 129 -0.59 1.00 -2.94
C ASN A 129 -2.09 0.99 -3.28
N HIS A 130 -2.98 1.03 -2.28
CA HIS A 130 -4.43 0.98 -2.50
C HIS A 130 -5.10 2.35 -2.55
N ASP A 131 -4.41 3.40 -2.14
CA ASP A 131 -4.96 4.76 -2.06
C ASP A 131 -3.82 5.78 -2.19
N GLU A 132 -3.94 6.66 -3.19
CA GLU A 132 -2.90 7.63 -3.51
C GLU A 132 -2.74 8.73 -2.44
N VAL A 133 -3.80 9.09 -1.74
CA VAL A 133 -3.77 10.08 -0.66
C VAL A 133 -3.33 9.43 0.65
N LEU A 134 -4.01 8.37 1.07
CA LEU A 134 -3.69 7.69 2.32
C LEU A 134 -2.31 7.02 2.30
N GLY A 135 -1.84 6.54 1.13
CA GLY A 135 -0.51 5.96 1.00
C GLY A 135 0.59 6.94 1.34
N GLY A 136 0.51 8.15 0.81
CA GLY A 136 1.45 9.24 1.13
C GLY A 136 1.37 9.65 2.60
N LEU A 137 0.16 9.86 3.13
CA LEU A 137 -0.05 10.24 4.53
C LEU A 137 0.45 9.16 5.50
N ALA A 138 0.23 7.88 5.20
CA ALA A 138 0.71 6.78 6.01
C ALA A 138 2.25 6.71 6.05
N LEU A 139 2.92 6.93 4.91
CA LEU A 139 4.37 7.03 4.85
C LEU A 139 4.90 8.24 5.65
N GLY A 140 4.20 9.38 5.57
CA GLY A 140 4.52 10.57 6.36
C GLY A 140 4.40 10.32 7.87
N THR A 141 3.28 9.71 8.31
CA THR A 141 3.06 9.37 9.72
C THR A 141 4.04 8.27 10.20
N LEU A 142 4.40 7.32 9.34
CA LEU A 142 5.46 6.34 9.64
C LEU A 142 6.81 7.05 9.87
N ALA A 143 7.12 8.02 9.02
CA ALA A 143 8.35 8.81 9.19
C ALA A 143 8.33 9.63 10.48
N ASP A 144 7.17 10.22 10.84
CA ASP A 144 7.00 10.91 12.13
C ASP A 144 7.29 9.97 13.30
N ALA A 145 6.68 8.78 13.32
CA ALA A 145 6.89 7.79 14.36
C ALA A 145 8.36 7.34 14.46
N GLN A 146 9.04 7.19 13.33
CA GLN A 146 10.46 6.86 13.27
C GLN A 146 11.35 7.99 13.79
N MET A 147 10.98 9.24 13.51
CA MET A 147 11.69 10.41 14.04
C MET A 147 11.60 10.45 15.57
N GLU A 148 10.39 10.27 16.11
CA GLU A 148 10.15 10.20 17.56
C GLU A 148 10.86 9.01 18.24
N ASN A 149 11.02 7.89 17.52
CA ASN A 149 11.82 6.74 17.97
C ASN A 149 13.33 6.96 17.87
N GLY A 150 13.80 8.13 17.38
CA GLY A 150 15.21 8.43 17.17
C GLY A 150 15.83 7.77 15.94
N ASN A 151 15.00 7.17 15.06
CA ASN A 151 15.45 6.49 13.83
C ASN A 151 15.43 7.46 12.65
N GLN A 152 16.26 8.51 12.74
CA GLN A 152 16.29 9.62 11.78
C GLN A 152 16.52 9.18 10.33
N ASP A 153 17.43 8.23 10.08
CA ASP A 153 17.73 7.80 8.71
C ASP A 153 16.52 7.09 8.05
N ALA A 154 15.79 6.26 8.80
CA ALA A 154 14.58 5.63 8.31
C ALA A 154 13.47 6.65 8.09
N ALA A 155 13.32 7.63 9.01
CA ALA A 155 12.36 8.71 8.90
C ALA A 155 12.59 9.53 7.62
N LEU A 156 13.79 10.00 7.36
CA LEU A 156 14.13 10.77 6.16
C LEU A 156 13.86 9.99 4.87
N LYS A 157 14.16 8.69 4.85
CA LYS A 157 13.84 7.81 3.72
C LYS A 157 12.33 7.73 3.48
N ASN A 158 11.52 7.64 4.52
CA ASN A 158 10.07 7.56 4.40
C ASN A 158 9.42 8.92 4.12
N TYR A 159 9.93 10.05 4.66
CA TYR A 159 9.52 11.39 4.24
C TYR A 159 9.75 11.62 2.73
N LYS A 160 10.94 11.23 2.23
CA LYS A 160 11.22 11.30 0.79
C LYS A 160 10.26 10.45 -0.03
N LYS A 161 9.92 9.23 0.43
CA LYS A 161 8.92 8.41 -0.25
C LYS A 161 7.53 9.03 -0.20
N ALA A 162 7.12 9.57 0.94
CA ALA A 162 5.83 10.23 1.12
C ALA A 162 5.67 11.43 0.18
N ALA A 163 6.67 12.31 0.12
CA ALA A 163 6.68 13.48 -0.76
C ALA A 163 6.63 13.13 -2.26
N ASN A 164 7.13 11.95 -2.66
CA ASN A 164 7.13 11.50 -4.04
C ASN A 164 6.11 10.37 -4.31
N PHE A 165 5.17 10.13 -3.38
CA PHE A 165 4.27 8.97 -3.49
C PHE A 165 3.23 9.14 -4.61
N SER A 166 2.61 10.30 -4.67
CA SER A 166 1.68 10.67 -5.75
C SER A 166 1.63 12.19 -5.88
N ALA A 167 1.34 12.68 -7.09
CA ALA A 167 1.14 14.09 -7.34
C ALA A 167 -0.36 14.43 -7.22
N ASN A 168 -0.79 14.97 -6.08
CA ASN A 168 -2.17 15.36 -5.85
C ASN A 168 -2.27 16.60 -4.95
N GLU A 169 -3.29 17.43 -5.18
CA GLU A 169 -3.53 18.67 -4.42
C GLU A 169 -3.90 18.45 -2.94
N ALA A 170 -4.35 17.23 -2.58
CA ALA A 170 -4.89 16.95 -1.24
C ALA A 170 -3.81 16.66 -0.20
N SER A 171 -2.71 16.02 -0.59
CA SER A 171 -1.68 15.58 0.36
C SER A 171 -0.26 15.99 -0.03
N SER A 172 0.04 16.16 -1.31
CA SER A 172 1.41 16.44 -1.75
C SER A 172 1.99 17.73 -1.20
N PRO A 173 1.26 18.87 -1.13
CA PRO A 173 1.80 20.09 -0.53
C PRO A 173 2.25 19.88 0.91
N PHE A 174 1.42 19.27 1.73
CA PHE A 174 1.73 18.94 3.12
C PHE A 174 2.93 18.00 3.25
N LEU A 175 3.01 16.97 2.42
CA LEU A 175 4.09 15.97 2.48
C LEU A 175 5.43 16.55 1.99
N LEU A 176 5.41 17.41 0.99
CA LEU A 176 6.58 18.16 0.52
C LEU A 176 7.12 19.10 1.59
N LEU A 177 6.23 19.86 2.25
CA LEU A 177 6.63 20.72 3.37
C LEU A 177 7.24 19.90 4.50
N LYS A 178 6.60 18.81 4.92
CA LYS A 178 7.13 17.92 5.97
C LYS A 178 8.50 17.36 5.61
N ALA A 179 8.67 16.90 4.38
CA ALA A 179 9.97 16.41 3.92
C ALA A 179 11.03 17.54 3.98
N GLY A 180 10.73 18.72 3.44
CA GLY A 180 11.63 19.85 3.50
C GLY A 180 12.09 20.18 4.91
N LEU A 181 11.14 20.27 5.85
CA LEU A 181 11.44 20.57 7.26
C LEU A 181 12.25 19.46 7.95
N ALA A 182 11.94 18.19 7.67
CA ALA A 182 12.67 17.06 8.24
C ALA A 182 14.12 16.99 7.74
N PHE A 183 14.36 17.28 6.47
CA PHE A 183 15.70 17.34 5.89
C PHE A 183 16.49 18.55 6.40
N ASP A 184 15.85 19.72 6.58
CA ASP A 184 16.49 20.89 7.21
C ASP A 184 16.90 20.59 8.65
N TYR A 185 15.99 20.01 9.45
CA TYR A 185 16.28 19.58 10.81
C TYR A 185 17.47 18.61 10.89
N ALA A 186 17.64 17.74 9.89
CA ALA A 186 18.75 16.80 9.78
C ALA A 186 20.06 17.45 9.27
N GLY A 187 20.09 18.77 9.01
CA GLY A 187 21.25 19.46 8.46
C GLY A 187 21.50 19.18 6.97
N LYS A 188 20.51 18.63 6.26
CA LYS A 188 20.59 18.29 4.83
C LYS A 188 19.93 19.37 3.97
N SER A 189 20.48 20.59 4.06
CA SER A 189 19.90 21.82 3.48
C SER A 189 19.65 21.72 1.97
N GLU A 190 20.54 21.08 1.21
CA GLU A 190 20.35 20.89 -0.24
C GLU A 190 19.10 20.08 -0.59
N ASP A 191 18.84 18.99 0.12
CA ASP A 191 17.64 18.18 -0.08
C ASP A 191 16.39 18.90 0.43
N ALA A 192 16.48 19.63 1.55
CA ALA A 192 15.40 20.47 2.07
C ALA A 192 14.94 21.49 1.04
N ILE A 193 15.90 22.24 0.46
CA ILE A 193 15.64 23.25 -0.60
C ILE A 193 14.93 22.60 -1.79
N LYS A 194 15.31 21.39 -2.21
CA LYS A 194 14.65 20.70 -3.34
C LYS A 194 13.17 20.47 -3.07
N PHE A 195 12.81 19.93 -1.90
CA PHE A 195 11.41 19.66 -1.55
C PHE A 195 10.59 20.95 -1.46
N LEU A 196 11.15 21.98 -0.83
CA LEU A 196 10.46 23.27 -0.66
C LEU A 196 10.28 24.01 -2.00
N LYS A 197 11.27 23.96 -2.91
CA LYS A 197 11.13 24.53 -4.27
C LYS A 197 10.12 23.75 -5.10
N THR A 198 10.12 22.41 -5.02
CA THR A 198 9.08 21.60 -5.68
C THR A 198 7.67 22.01 -5.19
N LEU A 199 7.52 22.27 -3.90
CA LEU A 199 6.25 22.73 -3.33
C LEU A 199 5.82 24.08 -3.90
N GLU A 200 6.73 25.06 -4.00
CA GLU A 200 6.41 26.38 -4.57
C GLU A 200 6.09 26.30 -6.07
N ASP A 201 6.85 25.50 -6.81
CA ASP A 201 6.72 25.38 -8.26
C ASP A 201 5.46 24.62 -8.68
N GLU A 202 5.15 23.49 -8.02
CA GLU A 202 4.07 22.60 -8.42
C GLU A 202 2.73 22.93 -7.72
N TYR A 203 2.77 23.53 -6.51
CA TYR A 203 1.59 23.82 -5.71
C TYR A 203 1.55 25.28 -5.20
N PRO A 204 1.73 26.28 -6.07
CA PRO A 204 1.89 27.69 -5.66
C PRO A 204 0.68 28.28 -4.92
N ASN A 205 -0.50 27.69 -5.09
CA ASN A 205 -1.75 28.16 -4.48
C ASN A 205 -2.08 27.42 -3.16
N SER A 206 -1.24 26.50 -2.71
CA SER A 206 -1.44 25.82 -1.42
C SER A 206 -1.05 26.71 -0.25
N SER A 207 -1.65 26.48 0.92
CA SER A 207 -1.27 27.18 2.16
C SER A 207 0.19 26.90 2.52
N GLU A 208 0.65 25.69 2.25
CA GLU A 208 2.00 25.18 2.51
C GLU A 208 3.07 25.89 1.66
N ALA A 209 2.74 26.37 0.46
CA ALA A 209 3.68 27.11 -0.39
C ALA A 209 4.13 28.43 0.27
N SER A 210 3.21 29.13 0.96
CA SER A 210 3.56 30.33 1.72
C SER A 210 4.54 30.06 2.85
N ASP A 211 4.44 28.89 3.48
CA ASP A 211 5.38 28.47 4.53
C ASP A 211 6.71 28.01 3.92
N ALA A 212 6.68 27.30 2.79
CA ALA A 212 7.88 26.91 2.06
C ALA A 212 8.78 28.12 1.73
N ALA A 213 8.20 29.21 1.23
CA ALA A 213 8.93 30.46 0.91
C ALA A 213 9.70 31.01 2.13
N LYS A 214 9.07 30.99 3.31
CA LYS A 214 9.72 31.45 4.57
C LYS A 214 10.89 30.57 4.96
N TYR A 215 10.72 29.24 4.87
CA TYR A 215 11.76 28.29 5.21
C TYR A 215 12.91 28.33 4.20
N LEU A 216 12.62 28.46 2.90
CA LEU A 216 13.63 28.64 1.85
C LEU A 216 14.50 29.85 2.12
N ALA A 217 13.88 31.01 2.38
CA ALA A 217 14.63 32.24 2.68
C ALA A 217 15.53 32.08 3.92
N LYS A 218 15.05 31.38 4.96
CA LYS A 218 15.83 31.09 6.17
C LYS A 218 17.01 30.15 5.88
N ILE A 219 16.80 29.08 5.15
CA ILE A 219 17.83 28.09 4.85
C ILE A 219 18.90 28.72 3.94
N GLU A 220 18.50 29.41 2.87
CA GLU A 220 19.42 30.07 1.93
C GLU A 220 20.25 31.18 2.58
N ALA A 221 19.74 31.84 3.63
CA ALA A 221 20.51 32.83 4.40
C ALA A 221 21.52 32.18 5.40
N SER A 222 21.42 30.89 5.66
CA SER A 222 22.26 30.16 6.62
C SER A 222 23.41 29.36 6.00
N ILE A 223 23.42 29.25 4.69
CA ILE A 223 24.48 28.58 3.88
C ILE A 223 25.40 29.62 3.24
#